data_d3a0e6c01305dd4f68c35ac5d05c2fa2
#
_entry.id   d3a0e6c01305dd4f68c35ac5d05c2fa2
#
_cell.length_a   1.000
_cell.length_b   1.000
_cell.length_c   1.000
_cell.angle_alpha   90.00
_cell.angle_beta   90.00
_cell.angle_gamma   90.00
#
_symmetry.space_group_name_H-M   'P 1'
#
loop_
_entity.id
_entity.type
_entity.pdbx_description
1 polymer ?
#
loop_
_entity_poly.entity_id
_entity_poly.type
_entity_poly.pdbx_seq_one_letter_code
_entity_poly.pdbx_strand_id
1 'polypeptide(L)'
;MDWTLKPLAGFGARPGPVLLVVLDGVGIGRKDEGDAVALARTPILDWLLANCPHVRLKAHGTAVGLPSDDDMGNSEVGHNALGAGRVFDQGAKLVNQAIASGEIFRGEAWRKLIARCRERGSALHLLGLLSDGNVHSHQDQLDALITQAYKEGLRRVFVHILLDGRDVGETSALQYVDRLEQLLARYNGREGRVYRIASGGGRMVTTMDRYEADWRIVERGWRAHVHGESRPFASAREAIETFRREQPGIGDQFLPDFTIVDQGAPVGSMRDGDSAIFFNFRGDRAIEFSKAMECDDFPHFDRGRRPDVAYAGLTLYDGDQHVPKEFLVPPPRIDRTMGEYLARNGVRQFACSETQKFGHVTYFWNGNRTGMFDATLEEYVEVRSDQVPFEQRPWMKSAEIADAVRERVSANAFRFGRINFANGDMVGHTGDFRAAVLAVEAVDLALGRVLEAIASAHGVALVTADHGNSEEMFERDKQGRILVDPQTGRPRARTSHTLNPVPLILYDPVALARTSRALSPTPAGVGGRLIPSANAHDAKTPRDDGHSPGKRDGMIELGLEVPEGGAGLANITATCLNLLGLRAPDDYEPSLLTRSPRGSVDAKDGGLA
;
A
#
# COMPACT_ATOMS: atom_id res chain seq x y z
N MET A 1 -27.59 -14.26 -0.80
CA MET A 1 -27.04 -12.91 -1.09
C MET A 1 -27.50 -12.50 -2.48
N ASP A 2 -27.96 -11.26 -2.65
CA ASP A 2 -28.32 -10.74 -3.97
C ASP A 2 -27.04 -10.19 -4.64
N TRP A 3 -26.67 -10.75 -5.78
CA TRP A 3 -25.52 -10.34 -6.59
C TRP A 3 -25.92 -9.48 -7.76
N THR A 4 -27.20 -9.14 -7.89
CA THR A 4 -27.75 -8.43 -9.04
C THR A 4 -27.40 -6.96 -8.98
N LEU A 5 -26.66 -6.46 -9.95
CA LEU A 5 -26.42 -5.04 -10.14
C LEU A 5 -27.62 -4.41 -10.87
N LYS A 6 -28.28 -3.47 -10.24
CA LYS A 6 -29.45 -2.76 -10.79
C LYS A 6 -29.00 -1.59 -11.67
N PRO A 7 -29.73 -1.26 -12.74
CA PRO A 7 -29.48 -0.03 -13.49
C PRO A 7 -29.53 1.20 -12.59
N LEU A 8 -28.63 2.15 -12.83
CA LEU A 8 -28.61 3.44 -12.14
C LEU A 8 -29.74 4.34 -12.66
N ALA A 9 -30.70 4.67 -11.83
CA ALA A 9 -31.85 5.49 -12.24
C ALA A 9 -31.41 6.86 -12.75
N GLY A 10 -31.98 7.28 -13.88
CA GLY A 10 -31.74 8.59 -14.49
C GLY A 10 -30.34 8.78 -15.11
N PHE A 11 -29.60 7.70 -15.34
CA PHE A 11 -28.30 7.76 -16.03
C PHE A 11 -28.12 6.59 -16.98
N GLY A 12 -27.94 6.89 -18.26
CA GLY A 12 -27.51 5.93 -19.26
C GLY A 12 -25.97 5.86 -19.30
N ALA A 13 -25.43 4.65 -19.28
CA ALA A 13 -24.00 4.43 -19.41
C ALA A 13 -23.45 5.04 -20.71
N ARG A 14 -22.17 5.46 -20.71
CA ARG A 14 -21.47 5.82 -21.94
C ARG A 14 -21.39 4.60 -22.87
N PRO A 15 -21.42 4.79 -24.20
CA PRO A 15 -21.39 3.67 -25.15
C PRO A 15 -20.12 2.82 -25.08
N GLY A 16 -18.98 3.46 -24.92
CA GLY A 16 -17.67 2.82 -24.85
C GLY A 16 -17.31 2.29 -23.46
N PRO A 17 -16.10 1.74 -23.30
CA PRO A 17 -15.63 1.16 -22.06
C PRO A 17 -15.41 2.21 -20.96
N VAL A 18 -15.45 1.76 -19.69
CA VAL A 18 -14.96 2.49 -18.54
C VAL A 18 -13.58 1.93 -18.18
N LEU A 19 -12.57 2.78 -18.10
CA LEU A 19 -11.21 2.41 -17.74
C LEU A 19 -10.75 3.13 -16.47
N LEU A 20 -10.31 2.36 -15.48
CA LEU A 20 -9.58 2.88 -14.33
C LEU A 20 -8.08 2.80 -14.62
N VAL A 21 -7.39 3.94 -14.53
CA VAL A 21 -5.94 4.05 -14.70
C VAL A 21 -5.33 4.44 -13.35
N VAL A 22 -4.47 3.59 -12.82
CA VAL A 22 -3.72 3.84 -11.59
C VAL A 22 -2.30 4.27 -11.97
N LEU A 23 -1.91 5.47 -11.59
CA LEU A 23 -0.55 6.00 -11.68
C LEU A 23 0.14 5.70 -10.35
N ASP A 24 0.72 4.51 -10.21
CA ASP A 24 1.24 4.00 -8.94
C ASP A 24 2.30 4.94 -8.36
N GLY A 25 2.14 5.31 -7.09
CA GLY A 25 3.08 6.18 -6.40
C GLY A 25 3.08 7.66 -6.85
N VAL A 26 2.02 8.14 -7.53
CA VAL A 26 1.90 9.52 -8.01
C VAL A 26 0.93 10.31 -7.14
N GLY A 27 1.43 10.87 -6.05
CA GLY A 27 0.67 11.72 -5.13
C GLY A 27 0.61 13.19 -5.55
N ILE A 28 -0.06 14.00 -4.72
CA ILE A 28 -0.13 15.46 -4.87
C ILE A 28 0.80 16.10 -3.85
N GLY A 29 2.01 16.49 -4.30
CA GLY A 29 3.07 17.01 -3.48
C GLY A 29 3.04 18.52 -3.27
N ARG A 30 4.20 19.04 -2.84
CA ARG A 30 4.40 20.45 -2.48
C ARG A 30 4.74 21.36 -3.67
N LYS A 31 5.05 20.77 -4.82
CA LYS A 31 5.47 21.47 -6.05
C LYS A 31 6.79 22.25 -5.88
N ASP A 32 7.71 21.67 -5.14
CA ASP A 32 9.06 22.21 -4.91
C ASP A 32 10.15 21.34 -5.55
N GLU A 33 11.43 21.63 -5.25
CA GLU A 33 12.59 20.93 -5.81
C GLU A 33 12.71 19.45 -5.42
N GLY A 34 11.91 18.96 -4.47
CA GLY A 34 11.84 17.56 -4.07
C GLY A 34 10.68 16.79 -4.68
N ASP A 35 9.87 17.45 -5.49
CA ASP A 35 8.65 16.90 -6.09
C ASP A 35 8.92 16.49 -7.55
N ALA A 36 9.21 15.19 -7.78
CA ALA A 36 9.50 14.69 -9.12
C ALA A 36 8.28 14.77 -10.05
N VAL A 37 7.06 14.69 -9.51
CA VAL A 37 5.82 14.79 -10.28
C VAL A 37 5.65 16.23 -10.81
N ALA A 38 5.86 17.22 -9.93
CA ALA A 38 5.73 18.63 -10.32
C ALA A 38 6.84 19.11 -11.27
N LEU A 39 8.03 18.48 -11.24
CA LEU A 39 9.16 18.83 -12.10
C LEU A 39 9.20 18.05 -13.41
N ALA A 40 8.47 16.96 -13.51
CA ALA A 40 8.29 16.20 -14.75
C ALA A 40 7.49 17.02 -15.77
N ARG A 41 7.78 16.81 -17.06
CA ARG A 41 6.97 17.36 -18.15
C ARG A 41 5.79 16.46 -18.42
N THR A 42 4.63 16.84 -17.91
CA THR A 42 3.40 16.05 -17.92
C THR A 42 2.26 16.76 -18.65
N PRO A 43 2.40 17.05 -19.97
CA PRO A 43 1.40 17.84 -20.70
C PRO A 43 0.00 17.19 -20.69
N ILE A 44 -0.11 15.86 -20.60
CA ILE A 44 -1.40 15.17 -20.54
C ILE A 44 -2.04 15.30 -19.17
N LEU A 45 -1.29 15.03 -18.10
CA LEU A 45 -1.77 15.15 -16.73
C LEU A 45 -2.11 16.62 -16.39
N ASP A 46 -1.26 17.57 -16.82
CA ASP A 46 -1.50 19.00 -16.66
C ASP A 46 -2.80 19.42 -17.36
N TRP A 47 -2.99 18.93 -18.58
CA TRP A 47 -4.21 19.23 -19.34
C TRP A 47 -5.45 18.62 -18.67
N LEU A 48 -5.37 17.38 -18.16
CA LEU A 48 -6.45 16.74 -17.43
C LEU A 48 -6.84 17.53 -16.19
N LEU A 49 -5.86 17.94 -15.37
CA LEU A 49 -6.09 18.74 -14.16
C LEU A 49 -6.67 20.12 -14.47
N ALA A 50 -6.34 20.71 -15.61
CA ALA A 50 -6.85 22.00 -16.02
C ALA A 50 -8.26 21.97 -16.63
N ASN A 51 -8.67 20.84 -17.24
CA ASN A 51 -9.87 20.78 -18.11
C ASN A 51 -10.89 19.73 -17.69
N CYS A 52 -10.56 18.80 -16.81
CA CYS A 52 -11.46 17.73 -16.38
C CYS A 52 -11.88 17.88 -14.91
N PRO A 53 -13.09 17.43 -14.55
CA PRO A 53 -13.47 17.33 -13.15
C PRO A 53 -12.47 16.47 -12.38
N HIS A 54 -11.96 16.99 -11.26
CA HIS A 54 -11.02 16.26 -10.41
C HIS A 54 -11.21 16.61 -8.94
N VAL A 55 -10.84 15.66 -8.07
CA VAL A 55 -10.88 15.78 -6.62
C VAL A 55 -9.61 15.16 -6.02
N ARG A 56 -9.38 15.43 -4.73
CA ARG A 56 -8.30 14.81 -3.94
C ARG A 56 -8.87 13.72 -3.06
N LEU A 57 -8.18 12.58 -3.00
CA LEU A 57 -8.57 11.45 -2.17
C LEU A 57 -7.49 11.15 -1.14
N LYS A 58 -7.93 10.66 0.02
CA LYS A 58 -7.05 10.11 1.04
C LYS A 58 -6.70 8.66 0.68
N ALA A 59 -5.40 8.38 0.55
CA ALA A 59 -4.89 7.06 0.14
C ALA A 59 -3.99 6.43 1.22
N HIS A 60 -4.14 6.84 2.47
CA HIS A 60 -3.36 6.40 3.61
C HIS A 60 -4.23 6.30 4.87
N GLY A 61 -3.67 5.76 5.93
CA GLY A 61 -4.29 5.73 7.24
C GLY A 61 -5.61 4.99 7.28
N THR A 62 -6.53 5.49 8.07
CA THR A 62 -7.84 4.87 8.30
C THR A 62 -8.71 4.80 7.05
N ALA A 63 -8.44 5.64 6.04
CA ALA A 63 -9.17 5.63 4.76
C ALA A 63 -8.87 4.39 3.90
N VAL A 64 -7.81 3.65 4.19
CA VAL A 64 -7.48 2.36 3.56
C VAL A 64 -7.40 1.22 4.58
N GLY A 65 -7.92 1.42 5.80
CA GLY A 65 -8.05 0.41 6.85
C GLY A 65 -6.82 0.23 7.73
N LEU A 66 -5.83 1.11 7.63
CA LEU A 66 -4.67 1.10 8.52
C LEU A 66 -5.03 1.65 9.91
N PRO A 67 -4.26 1.30 10.96
CA PRO A 67 -4.61 1.64 12.35
C PRO A 67 -4.73 3.13 12.65
N SER A 68 -3.88 3.96 12.05
CA SER A 68 -3.86 5.41 12.27
C SER A 68 -3.65 6.20 10.99
N ASP A 69 -3.98 7.48 11.01
CA ASP A 69 -3.80 8.38 9.86
C ASP A 69 -2.33 8.73 9.59
N ASP A 70 -1.42 8.40 10.51
CA ASP A 70 0.02 8.53 10.34
C ASP A 70 0.64 7.30 9.64
N ASP A 71 -0.16 6.28 9.34
CA ASP A 71 0.29 5.10 8.60
C ASP A 71 0.25 5.39 7.10
N MET A 72 1.39 5.25 6.42
CA MET A 72 1.48 5.40 4.98
C MET A 72 0.72 4.28 4.28
N GLY A 73 -0.06 4.64 3.25
CA GLY A 73 -0.67 3.68 2.34
C GLY A 73 0.39 2.89 1.57
N ASN A 74 -0.04 1.80 0.97
CA ASN A 74 0.75 1.00 0.05
C ASN A 74 -0.15 0.42 -1.05
N SER A 75 0.45 -0.15 -2.09
CA SER A 75 -0.31 -0.63 -3.23
C SER A 75 -1.28 -1.77 -2.89
N GLU A 76 -0.96 -2.61 -1.89
CA GLU A 76 -1.84 -3.72 -1.47
C GLU A 76 -3.14 -3.19 -0.88
N VAL A 77 -3.06 -2.36 0.17
CA VAL A 77 -4.26 -1.81 0.83
C VAL A 77 -5.01 -0.86 -0.10
N GLY A 78 -4.29 -0.11 -0.96
CA GLY A 78 -4.86 0.77 -1.97
C GLY A 78 -5.71 -0.01 -2.99
N HIS A 79 -5.15 -1.07 -3.59
CA HIS A 79 -5.87 -1.90 -4.56
C HIS A 79 -6.97 -2.76 -3.91
N ASN A 80 -6.81 -3.18 -2.65
CA ASN A 80 -7.90 -3.78 -1.89
C ASN A 80 -9.09 -2.82 -1.75
N ALA A 81 -8.83 -1.56 -1.36
CA ALA A 81 -9.89 -0.54 -1.25
C ALA A 81 -10.53 -0.24 -2.61
N LEU A 82 -9.72 -0.10 -3.68
CA LEU A 82 -10.16 0.11 -5.06
C LEU A 82 -11.01 -1.06 -5.59
N GLY A 83 -10.67 -2.30 -5.26
CA GLY A 83 -11.39 -3.48 -5.73
C GLY A 83 -12.64 -3.80 -4.92
N ALA A 84 -12.61 -3.52 -3.61
CA ALA A 84 -13.69 -3.86 -2.68
C ALA A 84 -14.79 -2.81 -2.58
N GLY A 85 -14.50 -1.53 -2.87
CA GLY A 85 -15.43 -0.42 -2.65
C GLY A 85 -15.76 -0.18 -1.19
N ARG A 86 -14.97 -0.76 -0.29
CA ARG A 86 -15.12 -0.73 1.18
C ARG A 86 -13.76 -0.72 1.83
N VAL A 87 -13.68 -0.21 3.05
CA VAL A 87 -12.48 -0.22 3.85
C VAL A 87 -12.47 -1.43 4.78
N PHE A 88 -11.38 -2.19 4.78
CA PHE A 88 -11.20 -3.36 5.63
C PHE A 88 -10.11 -3.11 6.67
N ASP A 89 -10.36 -3.56 7.90
CA ASP A 89 -9.40 -3.43 8.99
C ASP A 89 -8.10 -4.19 8.68
N GLN A 90 -6.99 -3.51 8.88
CA GLN A 90 -5.62 -4.01 8.69
C GLN A 90 -4.82 -3.87 10.00
N GLY A 91 -3.60 -4.44 10.03
CA GLY A 91 -2.65 -4.24 11.13
C GLY A 91 -3.19 -4.64 12.51
N ALA A 92 -3.03 -3.76 13.51
CA ALA A 92 -3.37 -4.02 14.90
C ALA A 92 -4.80 -4.52 15.13
N LYS A 93 -5.76 -3.95 14.40
CA LYS A 93 -7.19 -4.27 14.56
C LYS A 93 -7.49 -5.71 14.15
N LEU A 94 -6.93 -6.14 13.02
CA LEU A 94 -7.04 -7.51 12.53
C LEU A 94 -6.39 -8.51 13.50
N VAL A 95 -5.19 -8.20 14.00
CA VAL A 95 -4.49 -9.05 14.98
C VAL A 95 -5.28 -9.16 16.28
N ASN A 96 -5.80 -8.06 16.82
CA ASN A 96 -6.61 -8.07 18.05
C ASN A 96 -7.87 -8.93 17.90
N GLN A 97 -8.54 -8.87 16.77
CA GLN A 97 -9.70 -9.72 16.46
C GLN A 97 -9.30 -11.20 16.40
N ALA A 98 -8.18 -11.53 15.74
CA ALA A 98 -7.68 -12.91 15.63
C ALA A 98 -7.27 -13.48 16.99
N ILE A 99 -6.71 -12.68 17.90
CA ILE A 99 -6.39 -13.07 19.28
C ILE A 99 -7.69 -13.26 20.09
N ALA A 100 -8.60 -12.31 20.05
CA ALA A 100 -9.86 -12.35 20.82
C ALA A 100 -10.73 -13.55 20.43
N SER A 101 -10.81 -13.88 19.13
CA SER A 101 -11.51 -15.07 18.63
C SER A 101 -10.72 -16.37 18.86
N GLY A 102 -9.43 -16.28 19.18
CA GLY A 102 -8.51 -17.42 19.27
C GLY A 102 -8.15 -18.04 17.92
N GLU A 103 -8.49 -17.40 16.81
CA GLU A 103 -8.20 -17.90 15.46
C GLU A 103 -6.70 -17.97 15.19
N ILE A 104 -5.93 -16.99 15.64
CA ILE A 104 -4.47 -16.95 15.54
C ILE A 104 -3.82 -18.24 16.08
N PHE A 105 -4.35 -18.79 17.19
CA PHE A 105 -3.81 -19.98 17.85
C PHE A 105 -4.30 -21.29 17.22
N ARG A 106 -5.35 -21.24 16.41
CA ARG A 106 -5.85 -22.37 15.61
C ARG A 106 -5.23 -22.41 14.22
N GLY A 107 -4.54 -21.33 13.80
CA GLY A 107 -3.87 -21.20 12.51
C GLY A 107 -2.76 -22.25 12.32
N GLU A 108 -2.50 -22.60 11.06
CA GLU A 108 -1.51 -23.61 10.71
C GLU A 108 -0.10 -23.22 11.13
N ALA A 109 0.30 -21.96 10.88
CA ALA A 109 1.62 -21.44 11.23
C ALA A 109 1.89 -21.55 12.75
N TRP A 110 0.95 -21.08 13.60
CA TRP A 110 1.07 -21.22 15.05
C TRP A 110 1.24 -22.68 15.47
N ARG A 111 0.36 -23.56 15.00
CA ARG A 111 0.40 -25.00 15.37
C ARG A 111 1.71 -25.67 14.95
N LYS A 112 2.23 -25.34 13.77
CA LYS A 112 3.51 -25.86 13.25
C LYS A 112 4.70 -25.43 14.12
N LEU A 113 4.76 -24.15 14.49
CA LEU A 113 5.82 -23.60 15.34
C LEU A 113 5.80 -24.23 16.74
N ILE A 114 4.64 -24.32 17.36
CA ILE A 114 4.46 -24.87 18.70
C ILE A 114 4.73 -26.40 18.72
N ALA A 115 4.22 -27.14 17.72
CA ALA A 115 4.48 -28.57 17.60
C ALA A 115 5.98 -28.86 17.49
N ARG A 116 6.71 -28.10 16.65
CA ARG A 116 8.16 -28.21 16.51
C ARG A 116 8.88 -28.02 17.86
N CYS A 117 8.54 -26.99 18.62
CA CYS A 117 9.13 -26.75 19.94
C CYS A 117 8.85 -27.88 20.92
N ARG A 118 7.64 -28.43 20.93
CA ARG A 118 7.24 -29.51 21.82
C ARG A 118 7.94 -30.83 21.47
N GLU A 119 7.96 -31.19 20.20
CA GLU A 119 8.54 -32.46 19.71
C GLU A 119 10.07 -32.49 19.92
N ARG A 120 10.74 -31.35 19.70
CA ARG A 120 12.21 -31.25 19.83
C ARG A 120 12.64 -30.84 21.24
N GLY A 121 11.71 -30.47 22.13
CA GLY A 121 12.02 -29.89 23.44
C GLY A 121 12.80 -28.59 23.28
N SER A 122 12.62 -27.85 22.21
CA SER A 122 13.33 -26.62 21.86
C SER A 122 12.60 -25.36 22.36
N ALA A 123 13.07 -24.16 22.00
CA ALA A 123 12.55 -22.89 22.47
C ALA A 123 11.66 -22.20 21.45
N LEU A 124 10.71 -21.40 21.95
CA LEU A 124 10.02 -20.38 21.18
C LEU A 124 10.67 -19.02 21.46
N HIS A 125 11.06 -18.33 20.40
CA HIS A 125 11.57 -16.96 20.45
C HIS A 125 10.51 -15.97 19.99
N LEU A 126 10.30 -14.89 20.73
CA LEU A 126 9.40 -13.80 20.38
C LEU A 126 10.22 -12.52 20.25
N LEU A 127 10.30 -11.95 19.04
CA LEU A 127 11.07 -10.75 18.73
C LEU A 127 10.14 -9.64 18.30
N GLY A 128 10.34 -8.42 18.78
CA GLY A 128 9.58 -7.26 18.32
C GLY A 128 9.63 -6.05 19.25
N LEU A 129 8.93 -5.00 18.87
CA LEU A 129 8.88 -3.73 19.58
C LEU A 129 8.04 -3.85 20.85
N LEU A 130 8.62 -3.49 22.01
CA LEU A 130 7.98 -3.61 23.31
C LEU A 130 7.39 -2.26 23.74
N SER A 131 6.14 -1.99 23.38
CA SER A 131 5.37 -0.84 23.84
C SER A 131 3.86 -1.04 23.62
N ASP A 132 3.06 -0.08 24.02
CA ASP A 132 1.64 0.04 23.72
C ASP A 132 1.34 1.18 22.72
N GLY A 133 2.37 1.68 22.03
CA GLY A 133 2.25 2.76 21.04
C GLY A 133 1.39 2.41 19.83
N ASN A 134 1.13 1.12 19.61
CA ASN A 134 0.20 0.59 18.59
C ASN A 134 0.49 1.02 17.14
N VAL A 135 1.76 1.33 16.84
CA VAL A 135 2.22 1.68 15.49
C VAL A 135 2.84 0.47 14.78
N HIS A 136 3.71 -0.27 15.45
CA HIS A 136 4.37 -1.47 14.91
C HIS A 136 3.94 -2.76 15.59
N SER A 137 3.59 -2.67 16.89
CA SER A 137 3.24 -3.79 17.76
C SER A 137 2.38 -3.29 18.92
N HIS A 138 1.88 -4.20 19.73
CA HIS A 138 1.24 -3.87 21.00
C HIS A 138 1.58 -4.92 22.05
N GLN A 139 1.95 -4.48 23.27
CA GLN A 139 2.38 -5.39 24.34
C GLN A 139 1.29 -6.41 24.72
N ASP A 140 -0.01 -6.05 24.66
CA ASP A 140 -1.09 -7.00 24.95
C ASP A 140 -1.08 -8.20 23.98
N GLN A 141 -0.67 -7.98 22.71
CA GLN A 141 -0.55 -9.05 21.73
C GLN A 141 0.60 -10.00 22.10
N LEU A 142 1.77 -9.47 22.49
CA LEU A 142 2.87 -10.26 23.03
C LEU A 142 2.46 -11.06 24.27
N ASP A 143 1.78 -10.42 25.23
CA ASP A 143 1.31 -11.05 26.46
C ASP A 143 0.36 -12.23 26.15
N ALA A 144 -0.49 -12.09 25.12
CA ALA A 144 -1.38 -13.16 24.66
C ALA A 144 -0.59 -14.34 24.05
N LEU A 145 0.44 -14.08 23.22
CA LEU A 145 1.29 -15.13 22.64
C LEU A 145 2.03 -15.91 23.74
N ILE A 146 2.63 -15.21 24.72
CA ILE A 146 3.34 -15.83 25.86
C ILE A 146 2.38 -16.69 26.68
N THR A 147 1.19 -16.14 26.99
CA THR A 147 0.18 -16.85 27.80
C THR A 147 -0.30 -18.11 27.07
N GLN A 148 -0.50 -18.06 25.78
CA GLN A 148 -0.93 -19.21 25.00
C GLN A 148 0.18 -20.27 24.90
N ALA A 149 1.44 -19.85 24.68
CA ALA A 149 2.58 -20.76 24.69
C ALA A 149 2.68 -21.55 26.03
N TYR A 150 2.43 -20.88 27.14
CA TYR A 150 2.35 -21.53 28.45
C TYR A 150 1.19 -22.55 28.53
N LYS A 151 -0.01 -22.17 28.10
CA LYS A 151 -1.18 -23.07 28.08
C LYS A 151 -0.95 -24.31 27.24
N GLU A 152 -0.19 -24.19 26.15
CA GLU A 152 0.16 -25.31 25.27
C GLU A 152 1.38 -26.11 25.74
N GLY A 153 1.93 -25.79 26.92
CA GLY A 153 2.91 -26.60 27.60
C GLY A 153 4.36 -26.38 27.15
N LEU A 154 4.68 -25.28 26.47
CA LEU A 154 6.06 -24.96 26.10
C LEU A 154 6.91 -24.79 27.36
N ARG A 155 8.13 -25.34 27.31
CA ARG A 155 9.06 -25.28 28.45
C ARG A 155 10.01 -24.07 28.37
N ARG A 156 10.32 -23.58 27.16
CA ARG A 156 11.27 -22.48 26.96
C ARG A 156 10.66 -21.42 26.06
N VAL A 157 10.58 -20.18 26.56
CA VAL A 157 10.16 -19.01 25.79
C VAL A 157 11.15 -17.88 26.07
N PHE A 158 11.74 -17.35 25.03
CA PHE A 158 12.68 -16.24 25.10
C PHE A 158 12.12 -15.03 24.36
N VAL A 159 12.21 -13.85 24.98
CA VAL A 159 11.72 -12.61 24.39
C VAL A 159 12.91 -11.72 24.04
N HIS A 160 12.97 -11.26 22.81
CA HIS A 160 13.95 -10.30 22.29
C HIS A 160 13.24 -8.97 22.12
N ILE A 161 13.55 -8.00 22.98
CA ILE A 161 12.79 -6.75 23.08
C ILE A 161 13.47 -5.62 22.30
N LEU A 162 12.71 -4.95 21.45
CA LEU A 162 13.12 -3.70 20.83
C LEU A 162 12.49 -2.55 21.62
N LEU A 163 13.32 -1.60 22.05
CA LEU A 163 12.88 -0.49 22.89
C LEU A 163 12.34 0.65 22.01
N ASP A 164 11.19 1.18 22.39
CA ASP A 164 10.50 2.22 21.64
C ASP A 164 11.05 3.62 22.00
N GLY A 165 10.30 4.48 22.67
CA GLY A 165 10.68 5.85 22.96
C GLY A 165 10.47 6.81 21.79
N ARG A 166 9.70 6.37 20.76
CA ARG A 166 9.28 7.18 19.63
C ARG A 166 7.75 7.27 19.52
N ASP A 167 7.09 6.11 19.57
CA ASP A 167 5.62 6.02 19.48
C ASP A 167 5.00 6.14 20.89
N VAL A 168 5.84 6.13 21.91
CA VAL A 168 5.53 6.34 23.34
C VAL A 168 6.55 7.30 23.95
N GLY A 169 6.42 7.60 25.25
CA GLY A 169 7.35 8.50 25.97
C GLY A 169 8.82 8.13 25.77
N GLU A 170 9.67 9.11 25.53
CA GLU A 170 11.07 8.96 25.09
C GLU A 170 11.92 8.06 26.01
N THR A 171 11.59 8.02 27.31
CA THR A 171 12.31 7.24 28.34
C THR A 171 11.38 6.30 29.10
N SER A 172 10.33 5.78 28.45
CA SER A 172 9.27 4.98 29.08
C SER A 172 9.54 3.46 29.09
N ALA A 173 10.66 2.98 28.52
CA ALA A 173 10.92 1.55 28.31
C ALA A 173 10.80 0.70 29.59
N LEU A 174 11.23 1.21 30.74
CA LEU A 174 11.19 0.44 31.99
C LEU A 174 9.79 0.02 32.42
N GLN A 175 8.75 0.82 32.13
CA GLN A 175 7.37 0.43 32.46
C GLN A 175 6.92 -0.82 31.69
N TYR A 176 7.31 -0.92 30.42
CA TYR A 176 6.98 -2.07 29.58
C TYR A 176 7.83 -3.29 29.94
N VAL A 177 9.11 -3.09 30.23
CA VAL A 177 10.01 -4.15 30.70
C VAL A 177 9.50 -4.73 32.02
N ASP A 178 9.12 -3.90 32.99
CA ASP A 178 8.60 -4.36 34.28
C ASP A 178 7.30 -5.17 34.13
N ARG A 179 6.38 -4.72 33.29
CA ARG A 179 5.15 -5.44 32.99
C ARG A 179 5.46 -6.81 32.36
N LEU A 180 6.38 -6.86 31.40
CA LEU A 180 6.79 -8.11 30.77
C LEU A 180 7.46 -9.06 31.74
N GLU A 181 8.42 -8.58 32.56
CA GLU A 181 9.10 -9.39 33.59
C GLU A 181 8.12 -9.95 34.63
N GLN A 182 7.11 -9.18 35.04
CA GLN A 182 6.04 -9.66 35.93
C GLN A 182 5.23 -10.79 35.28
N LEU A 183 4.93 -10.71 33.98
CA LEU A 183 4.24 -11.78 33.27
C LEU A 183 5.11 -13.04 33.17
N LEU A 184 6.37 -12.89 32.74
CA LEU A 184 7.31 -13.99 32.60
C LEU A 184 7.58 -14.70 33.95
N ALA A 185 7.70 -13.94 35.04
CA ALA A 185 7.88 -14.48 36.40
C ALA A 185 6.73 -15.39 36.84
N ARG A 186 5.49 -15.18 36.34
CA ARG A 186 4.36 -16.07 36.67
C ARG A 186 4.57 -17.50 36.13
N TYR A 187 5.36 -17.66 35.10
CA TYR A 187 5.59 -18.91 34.40
C TYR A 187 6.99 -19.49 34.62
N ASN A 188 7.97 -18.63 34.85
CA ASN A 188 9.36 -19.00 35.05
C ASN A 188 9.56 -19.86 36.31
N GLY A 189 10.39 -20.88 36.22
CA GLY A 189 10.68 -21.82 37.29
C GLY A 189 9.60 -22.84 37.61
N ARG A 190 8.36 -22.68 37.11
CA ARG A 190 7.27 -23.65 37.31
C ARG A 190 7.49 -24.87 36.43
N GLU A 191 7.49 -26.06 37.04
CA GLU A 191 7.66 -27.33 36.31
C GLU A 191 8.91 -27.37 35.40
N GLY A 192 10.00 -26.67 35.80
CA GLY A 192 11.24 -26.57 35.02
C GLY A 192 11.15 -25.70 33.76
N ARG A 193 10.17 -24.82 33.69
CA ARG A 193 10.02 -23.86 32.58
C ARG A 193 11.00 -22.68 32.72
N VAL A 194 11.45 -22.18 31.56
CA VAL A 194 12.33 -21.03 31.42
C VAL A 194 11.66 -20.00 30.51
N TYR A 195 11.19 -18.91 31.10
CA TYR A 195 10.51 -17.80 30.43
C TYR A 195 11.25 -16.51 30.80
N ARG A 196 12.04 -15.98 29.87
CA ARG A 196 12.96 -14.86 30.17
C ARG A 196 13.08 -13.90 28.99
N ILE A 197 13.38 -12.64 29.26
CA ILE A 197 13.98 -11.74 28.27
C ILE A 197 15.39 -12.26 27.98
N ALA A 198 15.76 -12.32 26.70
CA ALA A 198 17.05 -12.86 26.27
C ALA A 198 18.00 -11.78 25.73
N SER A 199 17.48 -10.79 25.03
CA SER A 199 18.27 -9.69 24.47
C SER A 199 17.38 -8.49 24.16
N GLY A 200 17.99 -7.36 23.82
CA GLY A 200 17.24 -6.17 23.40
C GLY A 200 18.13 -5.09 22.81
N GLY A 201 17.51 -3.94 22.53
CA GLY A 201 18.16 -2.73 22.04
C GLY A 201 17.16 -1.72 21.50
N GLY A 202 17.57 -0.48 21.32
CA GLY A 202 16.73 0.58 20.79
C GLY A 202 16.38 0.35 19.32
N ARG A 203 15.12 0.56 18.95
CA ARG A 203 14.57 0.32 17.60
C ARG A 203 15.33 1.04 16.45
N MET A 204 16.00 2.15 16.74
CA MET A 204 16.71 2.93 15.73
C MET A 204 18.16 2.47 15.51
N VAL A 205 18.66 1.57 16.35
CA VAL A 205 20.04 1.08 16.27
C VAL A 205 20.12 -0.44 16.21
N THR A 206 19.00 -1.13 16.45
CA THR A 206 18.94 -2.60 16.52
C THR A 206 17.73 -3.12 15.75
N THR A 207 17.92 -3.99 14.79
CA THR A 207 16.92 -4.80 14.06
C THR A 207 15.99 -4.01 13.13
N MET A 208 15.40 -2.92 13.60
CA MET A 208 14.28 -2.24 12.93
C MET A 208 14.75 -1.19 11.91
N ASP A 209 15.67 -1.53 11.02
CA ASP A 209 15.89 -0.72 9.83
C ASP A 209 14.69 -0.80 8.89
N ARG A 210 14.63 0.08 7.91
CA ARG A 210 13.60 0.08 6.86
C ARG A 210 14.15 0.64 5.56
N TYR A 211 13.62 0.13 4.46
CA TYR A 211 13.95 0.57 3.11
C TYR A 211 15.43 0.33 2.76
N GLU A 212 16.05 -0.64 3.45
CA GLU A 212 17.46 -1.02 3.26
C GLU A 212 18.45 0.14 3.49
N ALA A 213 18.08 1.09 4.37
CA ALA A 213 18.83 2.30 4.62
C ALA A 213 20.17 2.02 5.34
N ASP A 214 20.18 1.11 6.31
CA ASP A 214 21.39 0.72 7.03
C ASP A 214 21.34 -0.73 7.56
N TRP A 215 21.75 -1.67 6.76
CA TRP A 215 21.81 -3.10 7.13
C TRP A 215 22.63 -3.41 8.38
N ARG A 216 23.51 -2.50 8.84
CA ARG A 216 24.25 -2.65 10.11
C ARG A 216 23.32 -2.62 11.32
N ILE A 217 22.14 -2.00 11.21
CA ILE A 217 21.10 -2.03 12.25
C ILE A 217 20.53 -3.44 12.37
N VAL A 218 20.27 -4.09 11.24
CA VAL A 218 19.78 -5.48 11.18
C VAL A 218 20.88 -6.45 11.64
N GLU A 219 22.14 -6.23 11.23
CA GLU A 219 23.29 -7.04 11.64
C GLU A 219 23.48 -7.03 13.18
N ARG A 220 23.39 -5.86 13.83
CA ARG A 220 23.46 -5.78 15.29
C ARG A 220 22.35 -6.59 15.95
N GLY A 221 21.11 -6.48 15.43
CA GLY A 221 19.99 -7.32 15.88
C GLY A 221 20.24 -8.81 15.67
N TRP A 222 20.77 -9.19 14.51
CA TRP A 222 21.14 -10.57 14.22
C TRP A 222 22.12 -11.12 15.26
N ARG A 223 23.23 -10.41 15.51
CA ARG A 223 24.23 -10.81 16.49
C ARG A 223 23.65 -10.92 17.90
N ALA A 224 22.87 -9.92 18.33
CA ALA A 224 22.28 -9.89 19.66
C ALA A 224 21.23 -10.99 19.88
N HIS A 225 20.30 -11.17 18.91
CA HIS A 225 19.14 -12.04 19.09
C HIS A 225 19.42 -13.49 18.67
N VAL A 226 20.13 -13.68 17.55
CA VAL A 226 20.41 -15.02 17.04
C VAL A 226 21.61 -15.66 17.73
N HIS A 227 22.71 -14.92 17.84
CA HIS A 227 23.95 -15.46 18.42
C HIS A 227 24.13 -15.20 19.92
N GLY A 228 23.44 -14.17 20.45
CA GLY A 228 23.66 -13.72 21.82
C GLY A 228 24.96 -12.94 21.97
N GLU A 229 25.44 -12.34 20.88
CA GLU A 229 26.70 -11.60 20.80
C GLU A 229 26.46 -10.11 20.91
N SER A 230 26.33 -9.63 22.14
CA SER A 230 26.25 -8.21 22.46
C SER A 230 26.73 -7.96 23.88
N ARG A 231 26.71 -6.70 24.34
CA ARG A 231 27.11 -6.35 25.70
C ARG A 231 26.28 -7.14 26.72
N PRO A 232 26.93 -7.90 27.63
CA PRO A 232 26.23 -8.77 28.58
C PRO A 232 25.71 -8.00 29.78
N PHE A 233 24.50 -8.36 30.26
CA PHE A 233 23.87 -7.85 31.47
C PHE A 233 23.08 -8.98 32.16
N ALA A 234 22.85 -8.83 33.47
CA ALA A 234 22.04 -9.79 34.22
C ALA A 234 20.53 -9.59 33.98
N SER A 235 20.09 -8.38 33.61
CA SER A 235 18.69 -8.06 33.32
C SER A 235 18.57 -6.92 32.30
N ALA A 236 17.41 -6.83 31.64
CA ALA A 236 17.08 -5.73 30.74
C ALA A 236 17.03 -4.38 31.47
N ARG A 237 16.53 -4.36 32.67
CA ARG A 237 16.54 -3.16 33.53
C ARG A 237 17.97 -2.66 33.77
N GLU A 238 18.88 -3.53 34.15
CA GLU A 238 20.29 -3.16 34.39
C GLU A 238 20.93 -2.58 33.14
N ALA A 239 20.66 -3.16 31.95
CA ALA A 239 21.15 -2.67 30.68
C ALA A 239 20.67 -1.23 30.41
N ILE A 240 19.35 -1.01 30.47
CA ILE A 240 18.73 0.31 30.22
C ILE A 240 19.26 1.36 31.22
N GLU A 241 19.27 1.05 32.50
CA GLU A 241 19.77 1.98 33.55
C GLU A 241 21.25 2.28 33.37
N THR A 242 22.05 1.31 32.93
CA THR A 242 23.47 1.49 32.68
C THR A 242 23.71 2.41 31.48
N PHE A 243 23.06 2.15 30.37
CA PHE A 243 23.18 3.00 29.18
C PHE A 243 22.73 4.44 29.44
N ARG A 244 21.63 4.63 30.17
CA ARG A 244 21.16 5.97 30.56
C ARG A 244 22.14 6.70 31.52
N ARG A 245 22.89 5.96 32.38
CA ARG A 245 23.96 6.56 33.22
C ARG A 245 25.19 6.91 32.37
N GLU A 246 25.55 6.09 31.41
CA GLU A 246 26.72 6.31 30.56
C GLU A 246 26.48 7.46 29.57
N GLN A 247 25.24 7.63 29.09
CA GLN A 247 24.86 8.70 28.17
C GLN A 247 23.59 9.41 28.67
N PRO A 248 23.73 10.39 29.60
CA PRO A 248 22.60 11.15 30.11
C PRO A 248 21.79 11.84 28.98
N GLY A 249 20.47 11.65 28.98
CA GLY A 249 19.56 12.22 27.96
C GLY A 249 19.37 11.36 26.73
N ILE A 250 19.95 10.16 26.66
CA ILE A 250 19.68 9.24 25.56
C ILE A 250 18.22 8.74 25.62
N GLY A 251 17.49 8.86 24.52
CA GLY A 251 16.16 8.28 24.35
C GLY A 251 16.22 6.76 24.15
N ASP A 252 15.20 6.05 24.60
CA ASP A 252 15.16 4.58 24.58
C ASP A 252 15.32 3.98 23.18
N GLN A 253 14.82 4.64 22.15
CA GLN A 253 14.96 4.22 20.77
C GLN A 253 16.41 4.15 20.26
N PHE A 254 17.36 4.80 20.96
CA PHE A 254 18.78 4.85 20.60
C PHE A 254 19.68 4.05 21.53
N LEU A 255 19.11 3.37 22.53
CA LEU A 255 19.89 2.54 23.46
C LEU A 255 20.61 1.42 22.69
N PRO A 256 21.92 1.17 23.00
CA PRO A 256 22.66 0.09 22.37
C PRO A 256 22.01 -1.28 22.58
N ASP A 257 22.38 -2.21 21.73
CA ASP A 257 21.99 -3.62 21.87
C ASP A 257 22.64 -4.27 23.09
N PHE A 258 21.94 -5.26 23.67
CA PHE A 258 22.39 -5.99 24.85
C PHE A 258 21.92 -7.44 24.82
N THR A 259 22.63 -8.31 25.54
CA THR A 259 22.29 -9.71 25.73
C THR A 259 22.18 -10.02 27.23
N ILE A 260 21.15 -10.77 27.62
CA ILE A 260 21.02 -11.24 29.00
C ILE A 260 21.82 -12.53 29.15
N VAL A 261 22.68 -12.54 30.21
CA VAL A 261 23.53 -13.67 30.51
C VAL A 261 23.20 -14.26 31.89
N ASP A 262 23.41 -15.55 32.01
CA ASP A 262 23.34 -16.27 33.29
C ASP A 262 24.56 -17.17 33.38
N GLN A 263 25.29 -17.08 34.49
CA GLN A 263 26.57 -17.77 34.68
C GLN A 263 27.58 -17.57 33.55
N GLY A 264 27.58 -16.38 32.95
CA GLY A 264 28.47 -16.01 31.83
C GLY A 264 28.07 -16.51 30.44
N ALA A 265 26.92 -17.15 30.31
CA ALA A 265 26.41 -17.61 29.00
C ALA A 265 25.09 -16.89 28.62
N PRO A 266 24.86 -16.56 27.32
CA PRO A 266 23.59 -16.03 26.85
C PRO A 266 22.42 -16.97 27.18
N VAL A 267 21.33 -16.43 27.71
CA VAL A 267 20.19 -17.25 28.15
C VAL A 267 19.30 -17.75 27.02
N GLY A 268 19.30 -17.09 25.88
CA GLY A 268 18.35 -17.38 24.81
C GLY A 268 18.89 -17.12 23.39
N SER A 269 20.11 -17.55 23.06
CA SER A 269 20.56 -17.62 21.66
C SER A 269 19.74 -18.63 20.88
N MET A 270 19.42 -18.34 19.62
CA MET A 270 18.65 -19.24 18.76
C MET A 270 19.46 -20.46 18.37
N ARG A 271 18.83 -21.64 18.36
CA ARG A 271 19.46 -22.92 18.08
C ARG A 271 18.68 -23.71 17.03
N ASP A 272 19.33 -24.70 16.43
CA ASP A 272 18.65 -25.61 15.52
C ASP A 272 17.49 -26.31 16.22
N GLY A 273 16.33 -26.27 15.57
CA GLY A 273 15.11 -26.85 16.09
C GLY A 273 14.19 -25.85 16.81
N ASP A 274 14.64 -24.64 17.12
CA ASP A 274 13.83 -23.60 17.71
C ASP A 274 12.78 -23.07 16.72
N SER A 275 11.83 -22.30 17.26
CA SER A 275 10.88 -21.52 16.48
C SER A 275 10.96 -20.05 16.86
N ALA A 276 10.73 -19.14 15.92
CA ALA A 276 10.75 -17.71 16.18
C ALA A 276 9.55 -17.00 15.53
N ILE A 277 9.00 -16.03 16.24
CA ILE A 277 7.91 -15.17 15.77
C ILE A 277 8.34 -13.73 15.92
N PHE A 278 8.30 -12.97 14.81
CA PHE A 278 8.40 -11.51 14.88
C PHE A 278 7.00 -10.95 15.13
N PHE A 279 6.75 -10.42 16.34
CA PHE A 279 5.40 -10.05 16.76
C PHE A 279 4.97 -8.62 16.39
N ASN A 280 5.70 -7.93 15.52
CA ASN A 280 5.23 -6.71 14.90
C ASN A 280 4.13 -7.04 13.87
N PHE A 281 3.04 -6.26 13.86
CA PHE A 281 2.00 -6.37 12.83
C PHE A 281 2.28 -5.47 11.62
N ARG A 282 3.14 -4.46 11.75
CA ARG A 282 3.55 -3.58 10.65
C ARG A 282 4.88 -4.03 10.08
N GLY A 283 4.88 -4.18 8.74
CA GLY A 283 5.97 -4.81 8.00
C GLY A 283 7.20 -3.93 7.74
N ASP A 284 7.05 -2.62 7.56
CA ASP A 284 8.09 -1.72 7.04
C ASP A 284 9.46 -1.81 7.75
N ARG A 285 9.49 -2.22 9.02
CA ARG A 285 10.68 -2.41 9.84
C ARG A 285 10.92 -3.86 10.28
N ALA A 286 10.20 -4.81 9.68
CA ALA A 286 10.33 -6.23 9.97
C ALA A 286 10.81 -7.04 8.76
N ILE A 287 10.66 -6.51 7.54
CA ILE A 287 10.99 -7.16 6.27
C ILE A 287 12.47 -7.57 6.24
N GLU A 288 13.38 -6.67 6.56
CA GLU A 288 14.82 -6.92 6.42
C GLU A 288 15.32 -8.02 7.36
N PHE A 289 14.89 -8.01 8.62
CA PHE A 289 15.21 -9.10 9.55
C PHE A 289 14.56 -10.42 9.10
N SER A 290 13.34 -10.37 8.55
CA SER A 290 12.69 -11.56 7.98
C SER A 290 13.47 -12.11 6.79
N LYS A 291 13.98 -11.25 5.91
CA LYS A 291 14.90 -11.65 4.81
C LYS A 291 16.17 -12.31 5.38
N ALA A 292 16.75 -11.75 6.44
CA ALA A 292 17.93 -12.35 7.09
C ALA A 292 17.62 -13.73 7.68
N MET A 293 16.41 -13.97 8.19
CA MET A 293 15.98 -15.27 8.71
C MET A 293 15.72 -16.30 7.60
N GLU A 294 15.17 -15.91 6.45
CA GLU A 294 14.56 -16.82 5.48
C GLU A 294 15.33 -16.99 4.17
N CYS A 295 16.06 -15.95 3.70
CA CYS A 295 16.73 -16.00 2.41
C CYS A 295 18.01 -16.85 2.49
N ASP A 296 18.19 -17.77 1.55
CA ASP A 296 19.42 -18.57 1.44
C ASP A 296 20.54 -17.72 0.83
N ASP A 297 20.25 -17.00 -0.25
CA ASP A 297 21.12 -15.96 -0.80
C ASP A 297 20.85 -14.62 -0.08
N PHE A 298 21.83 -14.17 0.68
CA PHE A 298 21.73 -12.99 1.52
C PHE A 298 23.07 -12.23 1.53
N PRO A 299 23.20 -11.18 0.70
CA PRO A 299 24.48 -10.50 0.48
C PRO A 299 24.79 -9.35 1.45
N HIS A 300 23.84 -8.96 2.33
CA HIS A 300 23.91 -7.68 3.03
C HIS A 300 24.90 -7.64 4.21
N PHE A 301 25.07 -8.77 4.92
CA PHE A 301 26.10 -8.93 5.97
C PHE A 301 26.41 -10.41 6.19
N ASP A 302 27.56 -10.71 6.82
CA ASP A 302 27.90 -12.08 7.22
C ASP A 302 27.07 -12.52 8.43
N ARG A 303 26.12 -13.43 8.17
CA ARG A 303 25.26 -14.02 9.20
C ARG A 303 25.98 -15.02 10.11
N GLY A 304 27.22 -15.42 9.75
CA GLY A 304 27.88 -16.54 10.40
C GLY A 304 27.05 -17.82 10.29
N ARG A 305 26.94 -18.57 11.41
CA ARG A 305 26.04 -19.72 11.45
C ARG A 305 24.57 -19.26 11.44
N ARG A 306 23.81 -19.65 10.43
CA ARG A 306 22.36 -19.52 10.42
C ARG A 306 21.75 -20.80 11.04
N PRO A 307 21.09 -20.71 12.22
CA PRO A 307 20.45 -21.88 12.82
C PRO A 307 19.19 -22.29 12.05
N ASP A 308 18.87 -23.60 12.07
CA ASP A 308 17.60 -24.13 11.53
C ASP A 308 16.42 -23.76 12.45
N VAL A 309 15.90 -22.56 12.30
CA VAL A 309 14.77 -22.00 13.05
C VAL A 309 13.54 -21.94 12.17
N ALA A 310 12.40 -22.47 12.65
CA ALA A 310 11.14 -22.22 11.99
C ALA A 310 10.69 -20.78 12.31
N TYR A 311 10.55 -19.95 11.27
CA TYR A 311 10.27 -18.52 11.41
C TYR A 311 8.88 -18.16 10.91
N ALA A 312 8.22 -17.22 11.58
CA ALA A 312 7.00 -16.58 11.12
C ALA A 312 6.94 -15.10 11.54
N GLY A 313 6.29 -14.28 10.73
CA GLY A 313 5.82 -12.97 11.16
C GLY A 313 4.46 -13.01 11.83
N LEU A 314 4.09 -11.94 12.51
CA LEU A 314 2.73 -11.82 13.03
C LEU A 314 1.72 -11.70 11.89
N THR A 315 2.08 -10.95 10.85
CA THR A 315 1.33 -10.76 9.60
C THR A 315 2.24 -11.00 8.40
N LEU A 316 1.70 -11.02 7.20
CA LEU A 316 2.46 -10.92 5.96
C LEU A 316 2.97 -9.47 5.84
N TYR A 317 4.29 -9.27 5.73
CA TYR A 317 4.93 -7.95 5.71
C TYR A 317 5.09 -7.37 4.31
N ASP A 318 5.31 -8.24 3.34
CA ASP A 318 5.45 -7.89 1.93
C ASP A 318 4.76 -8.99 1.09
N GLY A 319 3.64 -8.66 0.49
CA GLY A 319 2.88 -9.60 -0.33
C GLY A 319 3.53 -9.87 -1.69
N ASP A 320 4.25 -8.91 -2.25
CA ASP A 320 4.94 -9.04 -3.54
C ASP A 320 6.13 -10.01 -3.44
N GLN A 321 6.91 -9.89 -2.36
CA GLN A 321 8.08 -10.72 -2.10
C GLN A 321 7.77 -11.98 -1.28
N HIS A 322 6.54 -12.12 -0.78
CA HIS A 322 6.14 -13.21 0.13
C HIS A 322 7.02 -13.30 1.38
N VAL A 323 7.21 -12.17 2.06
CA VAL A 323 8.02 -12.05 3.27
C VAL A 323 7.14 -11.67 4.46
N PRO A 324 7.15 -12.44 5.55
CA PRO A 324 7.75 -13.76 5.69
C PRO A 324 6.92 -14.85 4.98
N LYS A 325 7.54 -16.01 4.74
CA LYS A 325 6.88 -17.18 4.12
C LYS A 325 5.73 -17.73 4.95
N GLU A 326 5.87 -17.68 6.29
CA GLU A 326 4.85 -18.09 7.24
C GLU A 326 4.44 -16.90 8.11
N PHE A 327 3.15 -16.75 8.36
CA PHE A 327 2.60 -15.68 9.20
C PHE A 327 1.40 -16.17 10.00
N LEU A 328 1.16 -15.56 11.17
CA LEU A 328 0.12 -16.03 12.09
C LEU A 328 -1.26 -15.53 11.72
N VAL A 329 -1.36 -14.29 11.26
CA VAL A 329 -2.61 -13.63 10.88
C VAL A 329 -2.57 -13.36 9.38
N PRO A 330 -3.38 -14.10 8.60
CA PRO A 330 -3.46 -13.88 7.16
C PRO A 330 -4.05 -12.50 6.84
N PRO A 331 -3.74 -11.94 5.67
CA PRO A 331 -4.44 -10.76 5.16
C PRO A 331 -5.96 -10.96 5.21
N PRO A 332 -6.76 -9.89 5.37
CA PRO A 332 -8.20 -10.01 5.47
C PRO A 332 -8.76 -10.65 4.21
N ARG A 333 -9.71 -11.59 4.38
CA ARG A 333 -10.44 -12.13 3.25
C ARG A 333 -11.52 -11.14 2.85
N ILE A 334 -11.33 -10.50 1.70
CA ILE A 334 -12.20 -9.46 1.16
C ILE A 334 -13.13 -10.10 0.13
N ASP A 335 -14.39 -10.16 0.43
CA ASP A 335 -15.44 -10.66 -0.46
C ASP A 335 -16.21 -9.53 -1.15
N ARG A 336 -17.08 -9.89 -2.10
CA ARG A 336 -17.99 -8.93 -2.76
C ARG A 336 -17.26 -7.77 -3.40
N THR A 337 -16.16 -8.08 -4.07
CA THR A 337 -15.40 -7.10 -4.84
C THR A 337 -16.12 -6.71 -6.12
N MET A 338 -15.76 -5.57 -6.69
CA MET A 338 -16.31 -5.13 -7.98
C MET A 338 -16.09 -6.19 -9.08
N GLY A 339 -14.90 -6.82 -9.11
CA GLY A 339 -14.59 -7.89 -10.06
C GLY A 339 -15.59 -9.04 -9.98
N GLU A 340 -15.93 -9.48 -8.77
CA GLU A 340 -16.91 -10.55 -8.55
C GLU A 340 -18.32 -10.13 -8.97
N TYR A 341 -18.77 -8.92 -8.61
CA TYR A 341 -20.08 -8.42 -9.04
C TYR A 341 -20.17 -8.32 -10.56
N LEU A 342 -19.15 -7.77 -11.22
CA LEU A 342 -19.15 -7.63 -12.68
C LEU A 342 -19.18 -8.99 -13.39
N ALA A 343 -18.37 -9.97 -12.94
CA ALA A 343 -18.38 -11.32 -13.50
C ALA A 343 -19.76 -11.98 -13.35
N ARG A 344 -20.38 -11.91 -12.16
CA ARG A 344 -21.72 -12.46 -11.91
C ARG A 344 -22.86 -11.78 -12.70
N ASN A 345 -22.62 -10.58 -13.20
CA ASN A 345 -23.57 -9.84 -14.03
C ASN A 345 -23.20 -9.84 -15.53
N GLY A 346 -22.29 -10.71 -15.96
CA GLY A 346 -21.95 -10.91 -17.36
C GLY A 346 -21.16 -9.75 -17.98
N VAL A 347 -20.50 -8.93 -17.18
CA VAL A 347 -19.72 -7.78 -17.66
C VAL A 347 -18.29 -8.19 -17.96
N ARG A 348 -17.85 -8.01 -19.21
CA ARG A 348 -16.48 -8.31 -19.62
C ARG A 348 -15.49 -7.35 -18.97
N GLN A 349 -14.39 -7.89 -18.43
CA GLN A 349 -13.37 -7.16 -17.69
C GLN A 349 -11.98 -7.36 -18.30
N PHE A 350 -11.14 -6.34 -18.14
CA PHE A 350 -9.73 -6.36 -18.53
C PHE A 350 -8.86 -5.85 -17.39
N ALA A 351 -7.74 -6.52 -17.11
CA ALA A 351 -6.72 -6.07 -16.17
C ALA A 351 -5.34 -6.15 -16.83
N CYS A 352 -4.53 -5.10 -16.67
CA CYS A 352 -3.17 -5.09 -17.21
C CYS A 352 -2.22 -4.28 -16.33
N SER A 353 -1.05 -4.86 -16.08
CA SER A 353 0.11 -4.18 -15.52
C SER A 353 1.37 -4.95 -15.89
N GLU A 354 2.53 -4.36 -15.58
CA GLU A 354 3.76 -5.13 -15.62
C GLU A 354 3.91 -6.02 -14.39
N THR A 355 4.86 -6.98 -14.42
CA THR A 355 5.07 -8.02 -13.41
C THR A 355 5.03 -7.47 -11.99
N GLN A 356 5.66 -6.32 -11.71
CA GLN A 356 5.78 -5.73 -10.37
C GLN A 356 4.43 -5.35 -9.75
N LYS A 357 3.45 -5.00 -10.57
CA LYS A 357 2.12 -4.56 -10.12
C LYS A 357 0.96 -5.38 -10.71
N PHE A 358 1.27 -6.52 -11.36
CA PHE A 358 0.24 -7.42 -11.88
C PHE A 358 -0.64 -8.00 -10.77
N GLY A 359 -0.05 -8.38 -9.64
CA GLY A 359 -0.79 -8.82 -8.46
C GLY A 359 -1.77 -7.77 -7.92
N HIS A 360 -1.45 -6.48 -8.06
CA HIS A 360 -2.30 -5.39 -7.58
C HIS A 360 -3.58 -5.25 -8.40
N VAL A 361 -3.50 -5.33 -9.72
CA VAL A 361 -4.69 -5.26 -10.59
C VAL A 361 -5.46 -6.60 -10.69
N THR A 362 -4.96 -7.67 -10.08
CA THR A 362 -5.58 -9.00 -10.08
C THR A 362 -5.88 -9.52 -8.68
N TYR A 363 -4.88 -10.01 -7.95
CA TYR A 363 -5.02 -10.63 -6.63
C TYR A 363 -5.60 -9.67 -5.58
N PHE A 364 -4.96 -8.50 -5.36
CA PHE A 364 -5.42 -7.51 -4.37
C PHE A 364 -6.75 -6.88 -4.77
N TRP A 365 -6.93 -6.54 -6.05
CA TRP A 365 -8.21 -6.08 -6.59
C TRP A 365 -9.36 -7.08 -6.32
N ASN A 366 -9.08 -8.36 -6.43
CA ASN A 366 -10.06 -9.43 -6.18
C ASN A 366 -10.20 -9.80 -4.71
N GLY A 367 -9.70 -8.98 -3.79
CA GLY A 367 -9.85 -9.17 -2.35
C GLY A 367 -8.93 -10.25 -1.79
N ASN A 368 -7.66 -10.25 -2.18
CA ASN A 368 -6.64 -11.24 -1.80
C ASN A 368 -7.00 -12.65 -2.32
N ARG A 369 -7.59 -12.70 -3.51
CA ARG A 369 -8.02 -13.94 -4.14
C ARG A 369 -7.28 -14.17 -5.45
N THR A 370 -6.68 -15.36 -5.59
CA THR A 370 -6.01 -15.81 -6.80
C THR A 370 -7.02 -16.18 -7.91
N GLY A 371 -6.68 -15.85 -9.14
CA GLY A 371 -7.42 -16.26 -10.34
C GLY A 371 -8.64 -15.39 -10.66
N MET A 372 -9.26 -15.69 -11.78
CA MET A 372 -10.45 -15.03 -12.30
C MET A 372 -11.71 -15.55 -11.60
N PHE A 373 -12.75 -14.71 -11.52
CA PHE A 373 -14.09 -15.16 -11.09
C PHE A 373 -14.78 -15.91 -12.24
N ASP A 374 -14.59 -15.45 -13.47
CA ASP A 374 -15.09 -16.09 -14.70
C ASP A 374 -14.12 -15.88 -15.85
N ALA A 375 -13.40 -16.92 -16.24
CA ALA A 375 -12.40 -16.88 -17.31
C ALA A 375 -12.98 -16.60 -18.70
N THR A 376 -14.30 -16.65 -18.88
CA THR A 376 -14.96 -16.28 -20.15
C THR A 376 -15.26 -14.78 -20.24
N LEU A 377 -15.24 -14.09 -19.11
CA LEU A 377 -15.55 -12.65 -18.98
C LEU A 377 -14.35 -11.80 -18.58
N GLU A 378 -13.27 -12.40 -18.12
CA GLU A 378 -12.10 -11.69 -17.60
C GLU A 378 -10.86 -12.02 -18.43
N GLU A 379 -10.11 -10.98 -18.78
CA GLU A 379 -8.79 -11.10 -19.42
C GLU A 379 -7.76 -10.36 -18.56
N TYR A 380 -6.70 -11.08 -18.12
CA TYR A 380 -5.59 -10.54 -17.35
C TYR A 380 -4.31 -10.62 -18.18
N VAL A 381 -3.68 -9.47 -18.42
CA VAL A 381 -2.46 -9.36 -19.23
C VAL A 381 -1.31 -8.88 -18.37
N GLU A 382 -0.34 -9.75 -18.19
CA GLU A 382 0.94 -9.42 -17.57
C GLU A 382 1.93 -9.00 -18.67
N VAL A 383 2.49 -7.79 -18.52
CA VAL A 383 3.62 -7.33 -19.31
C VAL A 383 4.89 -7.58 -18.49
N ARG A 384 5.76 -8.47 -18.97
CA ARG A 384 6.95 -8.85 -18.21
C ARG A 384 7.89 -7.68 -17.99
N SER A 385 8.23 -7.41 -16.73
CA SER A 385 9.22 -6.41 -16.33
C SER A 385 10.63 -6.77 -16.83
N ASP A 386 11.44 -5.75 -17.09
CA ASP A 386 12.86 -5.96 -17.38
C ASP A 386 13.61 -6.36 -16.12
N GLN A 387 14.62 -7.23 -16.26
CA GLN A 387 15.48 -7.67 -15.17
C GLN A 387 16.70 -6.74 -15.05
N VAL A 388 16.43 -5.46 -14.80
CA VAL A 388 17.44 -4.41 -14.56
C VAL A 388 16.96 -3.51 -13.42
N PRO A 389 17.86 -2.84 -12.70
CA PRO A 389 17.48 -1.81 -11.73
C PRO A 389 16.56 -0.77 -12.35
N PHE A 390 15.51 -0.35 -11.61
CA PHE A 390 14.45 0.50 -12.16
C PHE A 390 14.95 1.88 -12.59
N GLU A 391 15.93 2.45 -11.88
CA GLU A 391 16.56 3.73 -12.24
C GLU A 391 17.32 3.69 -13.57
N GLN A 392 17.71 2.50 -14.05
CA GLN A 392 18.37 2.35 -15.35
C GLN A 392 17.39 2.32 -16.52
N ARG A 393 16.12 1.99 -16.26
CA ARG A 393 15.02 2.00 -17.25
C ARG A 393 13.75 2.58 -16.64
N PRO A 394 13.72 3.87 -16.29
CA PRO A 394 12.61 4.46 -15.58
C PRO A 394 11.28 4.49 -16.37
N TRP A 395 11.33 4.36 -17.71
CA TRP A 395 10.14 4.20 -18.53
C TRP A 395 9.47 2.82 -18.36
N MET A 396 10.17 1.85 -17.78
CA MET A 396 9.69 0.50 -17.48
C MET A 396 8.86 -0.08 -18.66
N LYS A 397 7.62 -0.53 -18.41
CA LYS A 397 6.73 -1.11 -19.44
C LYS A 397 5.49 -0.26 -19.73
N SER A 398 5.55 1.04 -19.44
CA SER A 398 4.40 1.93 -19.65
C SER A 398 3.92 1.96 -21.10
N ALA A 399 4.83 1.92 -22.08
CA ALA A 399 4.48 1.91 -23.50
C ALA A 399 3.77 0.62 -23.92
N GLU A 400 4.26 -0.53 -23.48
CA GLU A 400 3.69 -1.85 -23.78
C GLU A 400 2.32 -2.04 -23.11
N ILE A 401 2.13 -1.52 -21.89
CA ILE A 401 0.83 -1.50 -21.23
C ILE A 401 -0.16 -0.65 -22.05
N ALA A 402 0.26 0.53 -22.52
CA ALA A 402 -0.58 1.38 -23.37
C ALA A 402 -0.95 0.67 -24.68
N ASP A 403 -0.02 -0.08 -25.31
CA ASP A 403 -0.30 -0.85 -26.52
C ASP A 403 -1.31 -1.97 -26.25
N ALA A 404 -1.16 -2.71 -25.15
CA ALA A 404 -2.10 -3.74 -24.74
C ALA A 404 -3.53 -3.18 -24.56
N VAL A 405 -3.65 -2.01 -23.92
CA VAL A 405 -4.94 -1.32 -23.75
C VAL A 405 -5.53 -0.93 -25.09
N ARG A 406 -4.75 -0.28 -25.95
CA ARG A 406 -5.21 0.19 -27.27
C ARG A 406 -5.74 -0.96 -28.14
N GLU A 407 -5.05 -2.09 -28.14
CA GLU A 407 -5.48 -3.29 -28.86
C GLU A 407 -6.86 -3.76 -28.36
N ARG A 408 -7.04 -3.90 -27.02
CA ARG A 408 -8.30 -4.39 -26.42
C ARG A 408 -9.45 -3.41 -26.57
N VAL A 409 -9.18 -2.11 -26.49
CA VAL A 409 -10.18 -1.07 -26.78
C VAL A 409 -10.64 -1.14 -28.23
N SER A 410 -9.69 -1.24 -29.17
CA SER A 410 -10.01 -1.35 -30.61
C SER A 410 -10.82 -2.61 -30.97
N ALA A 411 -10.54 -3.72 -30.25
CA ALA A 411 -11.27 -4.98 -30.40
C ALA A 411 -12.62 -4.99 -29.65
N ASN A 412 -12.99 -3.91 -28.92
CA ASN A 412 -14.14 -3.88 -28.00
C ASN A 412 -14.15 -5.09 -27.04
N ALA A 413 -12.97 -5.45 -26.51
CA ALA A 413 -12.78 -6.68 -25.76
C ALA A 413 -13.41 -6.63 -24.35
N PHE A 414 -13.54 -5.45 -23.75
CA PHE A 414 -14.04 -5.29 -22.39
C PHE A 414 -15.04 -4.13 -22.25
N ARG A 415 -15.82 -4.16 -21.19
CA ARG A 415 -16.72 -3.07 -20.77
C ARG A 415 -16.13 -2.28 -19.61
N PHE A 416 -15.42 -2.97 -18.70
CA PHE A 416 -14.67 -2.37 -17.61
C PHE A 416 -13.21 -2.81 -17.68
N GLY A 417 -12.28 -1.86 -17.66
CA GLY A 417 -10.84 -2.12 -17.60
C GLY A 417 -10.20 -1.46 -16.39
N ARG A 418 -9.11 -2.07 -15.90
CA ARG A 418 -8.24 -1.51 -14.87
C ARG A 418 -6.78 -1.75 -15.23
N ILE A 419 -5.96 -0.71 -15.12
CA ILE A 419 -4.53 -0.79 -15.39
C ILE A 419 -3.73 -0.06 -14.32
N ASN A 420 -2.49 -0.49 -14.14
CA ASN A 420 -1.55 0.15 -13.24
C ASN A 420 -0.24 0.42 -13.98
N PHE A 421 0.26 1.65 -13.91
CA PHE A 421 1.59 2.04 -14.33
C PHE A 421 2.50 2.09 -13.11
N ALA A 422 3.39 1.13 -12.98
CA ALA A 422 4.23 0.92 -11.80
C ALA A 422 5.34 1.96 -11.60
N ASN A 423 5.60 2.78 -12.60
CA ASN A 423 6.81 3.58 -12.73
C ASN A 423 7.06 4.55 -11.57
N GLY A 424 6.07 5.34 -11.15
CA GLY A 424 6.22 6.35 -10.11
C GLY A 424 6.63 5.74 -8.77
N ASP A 425 6.06 4.60 -8.42
CA ASP A 425 6.36 3.88 -7.20
C ASP A 425 7.70 3.14 -7.26
N MET A 426 7.85 2.24 -8.24
CA MET A 426 9.04 1.39 -8.32
C MET A 426 10.33 2.17 -8.52
N VAL A 427 10.30 3.23 -9.34
CA VAL A 427 11.46 4.12 -9.53
C VAL A 427 11.63 5.06 -8.33
N GLY A 428 10.54 5.54 -7.73
CA GLY A 428 10.57 6.35 -6.52
C GLY A 428 11.30 5.66 -5.36
N HIS A 429 11.08 4.35 -5.19
CA HIS A 429 11.76 3.52 -4.19
C HIS A 429 13.30 3.45 -4.37
N THR A 430 13.83 3.72 -5.55
CA THR A 430 15.28 3.75 -5.78
C THR A 430 15.96 4.98 -5.16
N GLY A 431 15.20 6.04 -4.86
CA GLY A 431 15.73 7.31 -4.38
C GLY A 431 16.44 8.14 -5.48
N ASP A 432 16.49 7.66 -6.73
CA ASP A 432 17.03 8.45 -7.85
C ASP A 432 15.99 9.45 -8.36
N PHE A 433 16.15 10.69 -7.94
CA PHE A 433 15.25 11.79 -8.29
C PHE A 433 15.10 11.99 -9.80
N ARG A 434 16.21 11.89 -10.56
CA ARG A 434 16.17 12.11 -12.01
C ARG A 434 15.46 10.98 -12.73
N ALA A 435 15.69 9.75 -12.27
CA ALA A 435 14.97 8.60 -12.78
C ALA A 435 13.48 8.70 -12.46
N ALA A 436 13.08 9.15 -11.26
CA ALA A 436 11.69 9.35 -10.89
C ALA A 436 10.99 10.40 -11.80
N VAL A 437 11.66 11.51 -12.11
CA VAL A 437 11.16 12.51 -13.10
C VAL A 437 10.90 11.84 -14.46
N LEU A 438 11.87 11.08 -14.98
CA LEU A 438 11.73 10.39 -16.27
C LEU A 438 10.64 9.30 -16.23
N ALA A 439 10.45 8.64 -15.09
CA ALA A 439 9.40 7.66 -14.87
C ALA A 439 8.01 8.28 -15.03
N VAL A 440 7.79 9.43 -14.40
CA VAL A 440 6.52 10.17 -14.48
C VAL A 440 6.29 10.70 -15.91
N GLU A 441 7.31 11.22 -16.58
CA GLU A 441 7.21 11.66 -17.99
C GLU A 441 6.84 10.51 -18.93
N ALA A 442 7.42 9.32 -18.74
CA ALA A 442 7.11 8.15 -19.54
C ALA A 442 5.65 7.68 -19.34
N VAL A 443 5.16 7.74 -18.11
CA VAL A 443 3.75 7.44 -17.80
C VAL A 443 2.81 8.45 -18.43
N ASP A 444 3.15 9.74 -18.43
CA ASP A 444 2.33 10.79 -19.07
C ASP A 444 2.16 10.55 -20.57
N LEU A 445 3.25 10.18 -21.26
CA LEU A 445 3.20 9.82 -22.68
C LEU A 445 2.31 8.58 -22.95
N ALA A 446 2.44 7.55 -22.11
CA ALA A 446 1.63 6.33 -22.19
C ALA A 446 0.15 6.63 -21.91
N LEU A 447 -0.13 7.45 -20.90
CA LEU A 447 -1.47 7.91 -20.56
C LEU A 447 -2.15 8.61 -21.74
N GLY A 448 -1.45 9.50 -22.43
CA GLY A 448 -2.00 10.18 -23.63
C GLY A 448 -2.49 9.20 -24.69
N ARG A 449 -1.72 8.12 -24.95
CA ARG A 449 -2.09 7.08 -25.92
C ARG A 449 -3.31 6.26 -25.46
N VAL A 450 -3.41 5.99 -24.16
CA VAL A 450 -4.56 5.29 -23.56
C VAL A 450 -5.82 6.14 -23.69
N LEU A 451 -5.74 7.43 -23.33
CA LEU A 451 -6.88 8.36 -23.40
C LEU A 451 -7.38 8.58 -24.84
N GLU A 452 -6.47 8.61 -25.82
CA GLU A 452 -6.83 8.67 -27.23
C GLU A 452 -7.67 7.45 -27.67
N ALA A 453 -7.26 6.24 -27.26
CA ALA A 453 -8.00 5.02 -27.54
C ALA A 453 -9.39 5.05 -26.88
N ILE A 454 -9.48 5.44 -25.63
CA ILE A 454 -10.75 5.58 -24.88
C ILE A 454 -11.68 6.61 -25.58
N ALA A 455 -11.13 7.74 -26.02
CA ALA A 455 -11.91 8.75 -26.74
C ALA A 455 -12.46 8.21 -28.07
N SER A 456 -11.63 7.48 -28.81
CA SER A 456 -12.01 6.87 -30.09
C SER A 456 -13.15 5.84 -29.95
N ALA A 457 -13.20 5.16 -28.82
CA ALA A 457 -14.25 4.20 -28.48
C ALA A 457 -15.46 4.83 -27.74
N HIS A 458 -15.53 6.16 -27.64
CA HIS A 458 -16.55 6.86 -26.83
C HIS A 458 -16.66 6.37 -25.39
N GLY A 459 -15.54 5.95 -24.81
CA GLY A 459 -15.41 5.50 -23.44
C GLY A 459 -15.17 6.65 -22.47
N VAL A 460 -14.94 6.27 -21.19
CA VAL A 460 -14.63 7.18 -20.10
C VAL A 460 -13.44 6.62 -19.33
N ALA A 461 -12.53 7.47 -18.87
CA ALA A 461 -11.46 7.07 -17.98
C ALA A 461 -11.54 7.78 -16.63
N LEU A 462 -11.25 7.05 -15.55
CA LEU A 462 -10.87 7.58 -14.25
C LEU A 462 -9.36 7.41 -14.10
N VAL A 463 -8.65 8.51 -13.82
CA VAL A 463 -7.20 8.51 -13.59
C VAL A 463 -6.95 8.84 -12.14
N THR A 464 -6.23 7.98 -11.43
CA THR A 464 -5.93 8.13 -9.99
C THR A 464 -4.53 7.58 -9.67
N ALA A 465 -4.15 7.63 -8.41
CA ALA A 465 -3.05 6.85 -7.85
C ALA A 465 -3.55 6.07 -6.64
N ASP A 466 -2.80 5.08 -6.20
CA ASP A 466 -3.14 4.24 -5.04
C ASP A 466 -2.46 4.70 -3.75
N HIS A 467 -1.37 5.45 -3.84
CA HIS A 467 -0.67 6.19 -2.78
C HIS A 467 0.31 7.19 -3.41
N GLY A 468 1.00 7.96 -2.57
CA GLY A 468 2.08 8.84 -3.01
C GLY A 468 3.46 8.20 -2.76
N ASN A 469 4.44 8.59 -3.59
CA ASN A 469 5.85 8.26 -3.50
C ASN A 469 6.70 9.35 -4.20
N SER A 470 6.61 9.45 -5.54
CA SER A 470 7.47 10.30 -6.39
C SER A 470 7.26 11.80 -6.20
N GLU A 471 6.19 12.25 -5.59
CA GLU A 471 5.95 13.67 -5.29
C GLU A 471 6.73 14.17 -4.06
N GLU A 472 7.45 13.29 -3.35
CA GLU A 472 8.28 13.67 -2.20
C GLU A 472 9.55 12.79 -2.11
N MET A 473 10.54 13.09 -2.94
CA MET A 473 11.75 12.28 -3.13
C MET A 473 12.88 12.57 -2.15
N PHE A 474 12.73 13.57 -1.25
CA PHE A 474 13.78 13.94 -0.28
C PHE A 474 13.22 13.95 1.15
N GLU A 475 14.05 13.50 2.09
CA GLU A 475 13.76 13.61 3.52
C GLU A 475 13.67 15.08 3.96
N ARG A 476 12.78 15.34 4.93
CA ARG A 476 12.54 16.69 5.45
C ARG A 476 12.59 16.74 6.98
N ASP A 477 12.98 17.90 7.49
CA ASP A 477 12.87 18.19 8.91
C ASP A 477 11.42 18.57 9.30
N LYS A 478 11.19 18.77 10.61
CA LYS A 478 9.87 19.17 11.15
C LYS A 478 9.36 20.52 10.60
N GLN A 479 10.24 21.34 10.03
CA GLN A 479 9.92 22.61 9.39
C GLN A 479 9.64 22.46 7.88
N GLY A 480 9.75 21.26 7.34
CA GLY A 480 9.53 20.94 5.93
C GLY A 480 10.73 21.25 5.03
N ARG A 481 11.90 21.57 5.57
CA ARG A 481 13.12 21.81 4.79
C ARG A 481 13.79 20.50 4.42
N ILE A 482 14.29 20.40 3.20
CA ILE A 482 15.01 19.23 2.71
C ILE A 482 16.27 19.00 3.54
N LEU A 483 16.43 17.78 4.03
CA LEU A 483 17.63 17.36 4.75
C LEU A 483 18.77 17.12 3.77
N VAL A 484 19.95 17.65 4.10
CA VAL A 484 21.17 17.49 3.31
C VAL A 484 22.16 16.63 4.08
N ASP A 485 22.76 15.67 3.38
CA ASP A 485 23.84 14.88 3.91
C ASP A 485 25.08 15.75 4.14
N PRO A 486 25.58 15.85 5.37
CA PRO A 486 26.69 16.77 5.68
C PRO A 486 28.03 16.35 5.06
N GLN A 487 28.18 15.09 4.64
CA GLN A 487 29.43 14.62 4.03
C GLN A 487 29.45 14.87 2.53
N THR A 488 28.30 14.65 1.86
CA THR A 488 28.21 14.77 0.39
C THR A 488 27.64 16.10 -0.09
N GLY A 489 27.00 16.87 0.79
CA GLY A 489 26.29 18.10 0.42
C GLY A 489 25.05 17.86 -0.45
N ARG A 490 24.58 16.62 -0.58
CA ARG A 490 23.42 16.25 -1.41
C ARG A 490 22.17 16.10 -0.56
N PRO A 491 20.96 16.36 -1.11
CA PRO A 491 19.72 16.00 -0.48
C PRO A 491 19.70 14.51 -0.10
N ARG A 492 19.16 14.20 1.07
CA ARG A 492 18.93 12.82 1.47
C ARG A 492 17.71 12.28 0.73
N ALA A 493 17.91 11.18 0.01
CA ALA A 493 16.83 10.53 -0.71
C ALA A 493 15.79 9.96 0.26
N ARG A 494 14.51 10.14 -0.08
CA ARG A 494 13.40 9.44 0.52
C ARG A 494 12.96 8.34 -0.44
N THR A 495 12.86 7.12 0.06
CA THR A 495 12.49 5.94 -0.72
C THR A 495 11.17 5.34 -0.26
N SER A 496 10.47 6.00 0.69
CA SER A 496 9.21 5.52 1.27
C SER A 496 8.01 6.21 0.64
N HIS A 497 6.84 5.56 0.76
CA HIS A 497 5.57 6.19 0.46
C HIS A 497 5.33 7.46 1.28
N THR A 498 4.28 8.21 0.94
CA THR A 498 3.94 9.48 1.58
C THR A 498 2.56 9.44 2.21
N LEU A 499 2.24 10.48 3.00
CA LEU A 499 0.91 10.76 3.52
C LEU A 499 0.15 11.77 2.64
N ASN A 500 0.68 12.07 1.45
CA ASN A 500 0.06 13.03 0.57
C ASN A 500 -1.23 12.45 -0.05
N PRO A 501 -2.21 13.29 -0.36
CA PRO A 501 -3.41 12.85 -1.08
C PRO A 501 -3.07 12.48 -2.52
N VAL A 502 -3.95 11.71 -3.15
CA VAL A 502 -3.85 11.33 -4.55
C VAL A 502 -4.96 12.01 -5.38
N PRO A 503 -4.75 12.21 -6.70
CA PRO A 503 -5.78 12.74 -7.57
C PRO A 503 -6.82 11.68 -7.93
N LEU A 504 -8.06 12.10 -8.18
CA LEU A 504 -9.02 11.37 -9.00
C LEU A 504 -9.54 12.32 -10.07
N ILE A 505 -9.33 11.96 -11.34
CA ILE A 505 -9.66 12.79 -12.50
C ILE A 505 -10.64 12.02 -13.38
N LEU A 506 -11.74 12.67 -13.78
CA LEU A 506 -12.74 12.09 -14.67
C LEU A 506 -12.54 12.62 -16.10
N TYR A 507 -12.05 11.76 -16.99
CA TYR A 507 -11.94 12.05 -18.42
C TYR A 507 -13.16 11.50 -19.19
N ASP A 508 -14.07 12.41 -19.59
CA ASP A 508 -15.24 12.11 -20.44
C ASP A 508 -15.12 12.86 -21.77
N PRO A 509 -14.53 12.26 -22.81
CA PRO A 509 -14.29 12.93 -24.09
C PRO A 509 -15.58 13.33 -24.80
N VAL A 510 -16.69 12.65 -24.54
CA VAL A 510 -18.01 12.98 -25.14
C VAL A 510 -18.54 14.27 -24.56
N ALA A 511 -18.38 14.52 -23.27
CA ALA A 511 -18.75 15.78 -22.63
C ALA A 511 -17.82 16.93 -23.08
N LEU A 512 -16.52 16.70 -23.11
CA LEU A 512 -15.48 17.70 -23.50
C LEU A 512 -15.65 18.18 -24.96
N ALA A 513 -15.89 17.27 -25.92
CA ALA A 513 -16.10 17.63 -27.32
C ALA A 513 -17.33 18.54 -27.53
N ARG A 514 -18.34 18.42 -26.66
CA ARG A 514 -19.55 19.23 -26.72
C ARG A 514 -19.34 20.61 -26.08
N THR A 515 -18.55 20.72 -25.02
CA THR A 515 -18.21 21.98 -24.39
C THR A 515 -17.36 22.85 -25.32
N SER A 516 -16.41 22.25 -26.04
CA SER A 516 -15.58 22.95 -27.03
C SER A 516 -16.41 23.49 -28.21
N ARG A 517 -17.46 22.78 -28.63
CA ARG A 517 -18.38 23.25 -29.68
C ARG A 517 -19.31 24.38 -29.19
N ALA A 518 -19.61 24.46 -27.88
CA ALA A 518 -20.44 25.51 -27.31
C ALA A 518 -19.68 26.82 -27.10
N LEU A 519 -18.36 26.77 -27.03
CA LEU A 519 -17.49 27.94 -26.82
C LEU A 519 -16.94 28.55 -28.11
N SER A 520 -17.32 28.05 -29.30
CA SER A 520 -16.88 28.60 -30.59
C SER A 520 -17.97 29.48 -31.21
N PRO A 521 -17.88 30.83 -31.07
CA PRO A 521 -18.27 31.72 -32.10
C PRO A 521 -17.02 32.41 -32.70
N THR A 522 -16.69 32.00 -33.94
CA THR A 522 -15.88 32.76 -34.92
C THR A 522 -14.33 32.61 -34.92
N PRO A 523 -13.63 33.10 -35.99
CA PRO A 523 -12.94 32.20 -36.92
C PRO A 523 -11.42 32.24 -36.81
N ALA A 524 -10.81 31.17 -37.28
CA ALA A 524 -9.45 31.02 -37.83
C ALA A 524 -8.34 31.97 -37.37
N GLY A 525 -7.36 31.42 -36.70
CA GLY A 525 -6.03 32.02 -36.55
C GLY A 525 -5.16 31.32 -35.51
N VAL A 526 -4.28 30.44 -35.97
CA VAL A 526 -3.04 30.00 -35.30
C VAL A 526 -3.19 29.49 -33.88
N GLY A 527 -3.29 28.19 -33.69
CA GLY A 527 -3.17 27.53 -32.38
C GLY A 527 -2.73 26.08 -32.56
N GLY A 528 -1.59 25.75 -31.97
CA GLY A 528 -1.02 24.42 -32.03
C GLY A 528 -1.96 23.35 -31.50
N ARG A 529 -2.18 22.29 -32.24
CA ARG A 529 -2.89 21.08 -31.86
C ARG A 529 -2.02 20.28 -30.89
N LEU A 530 -2.49 20.08 -29.67
CA LEU A 530 -1.86 19.17 -28.69
C LEU A 530 -2.57 17.84 -28.48
N ILE A 531 -3.78 17.65 -29.06
CA ILE A 531 -4.42 16.35 -29.21
C ILE A 531 -4.92 16.26 -30.63
N PRO A 532 -4.60 15.20 -31.44
CA PRO A 532 -5.13 15.06 -32.79
C PRO A 532 -6.64 14.89 -32.73
N SER A 533 -7.37 15.76 -33.44
CA SER A 533 -8.76 15.50 -33.75
C SER A 533 -8.83 14.23 -34.59
N ALA A 534 -9.69 13.28 -34.25
CA ALA A 534 -10.04 12.16 -35.11
C ALA A 534 -10.30 12.68 -36.50
N ASN A 535 -9.55 12.18 -37.48
CA ASN A 535 -9.68 12.52 -38.89
C ASN A 535 -11.11 12.28 -39.35
N ALA A 536 -11.80 13.37 -39.68
CA ALA A 536 -13.01 13.33 -40.48
C ALA A 536 -12.62 13.04 -41.94
N HIS A 537 -12.46 11.78 -42.27
CA HIS A 537 -12.50 11.33 -43.65
C HIS A 537 -13.61 10.31 -43.82
N ASP A 538 -14.59 10.70 -44.67
CA ASP A 538 -15.58 9.86 -45.36
C ASP A 538 -16.56 9.03 -44.52
N ALA A 539 -17.49 9.72 -43.87
CA ALA A 539 -18.82 9.15 -43.68
C ALA A 539 -19.80 9.88 -44.60
N LYS A 540 -20.24 9.20 -45.66
CA LYS A 540 -21.35 9.61 -46.50
C LYS A 540 -22.56 9.89 -45.63
N THR A 541 -23.11 11.09 -45.70
CA THR A 541 -24.38 11.49 -45.11
C THR A 541 -25.48 10.50 -45.51
N PRO A 542 -26.19 9.86 -44.55
CA PRO A 542 -27.47 9.23 -44.87
C PRO A 542 -28.52 10.32 -45.14
N ARG A 543 -29.33 10.10 -46.16
CA ARG A 543 -30.45 10.95 -46.54
C ARG A 543 -31.44 11.04 -45.38
N ASP A 544 -31.96 12.25 -45.23
CA ASP A 544 -33.00 12.67 -44.29
C ASP A 544 -34.32 11.94 -44.62
N ASP A 545 -34.60 10.87 -43.86
CA ASP A 545 -35.93 10.24 -43.87
C ASP A 545 -36.68 10.82 -42.65
N GLY A 546 -37.61 11.70 -42.97
CA GLY A 546 -38.43 12.48 -42.03
C GLY A 546 -39.09 11.65 -40.93
N HIS A 547 -38.45 11.60 -39.79
CA HIS A 547 -39.07 11.21 -38.55
C HIS A 547 -38.98 12.39 -37.57
N SER A 548 -40.13 12.79 -37.05
CA SER A 548 -40.33 13.85 -36.05
C SER A 548 -39.34 13.75 -34.89
N PRO A 549 -38.86 14.89 -34.36
CA PRO A 549 -37.91 14.90 -33.25
C PRO A 549 -38.59 14.40 -31.99
N GLY A 550 -38.32 13.15 -31.63
CA GLY A 550 -38.55 12.63 -30.27
C GLY A 550 -37.83 13.51 -29.26
N LYS A 551 -38.45 13.71 -28.09
CA LYS A 551 -38.00 14.51 -26.97
C LYS A 551 -36.48 14.40 -26.82
N ARG A 552 -35.77 15.53 -26.89
CA ARG A 552 -34.35 15.64 -26.58
C ARG A 552 -34.17 15.23 -25.13
N ASP A 553 -33.61 14.06 -24.87
CA ASP A 553 -33.18 13.67 -23.55
C ASP A 553 -32.23 14.76 -23.01
N GLY A 554 -32.56 15.34 -21.87
CA GLY A 554 -31.77 16.36 -21.18
C GLY A 554 -30.37 15.78 -20.93
N MET A 555 -29.35 16.38 -21.55
CA MET A 555 -27.98 15.90 -21.43
C MET A 555 -27.46 16.12 -20.02
N ILE A 556 -26.99 15.04 -19.39
CA ILE A 556 -26.39 15.03 -18.07
C ILE A 556 -24.92 15.39 -18.19
N GLU A 557 -24.49 16.43 -17.49
CA GLU A 557 -23.08 16.76 -17.26
C GLU A 557 -22.57 15.98 -16.07
N LEU A 558 -21.39 15.36 -16.21
CA LEU A 558 -20.74 14.58 -15.17
C LEU A 558 -19.70 15.43 -14.46
N GLY A 559 -19.68 15.36 -13.13
CA GLY A 559 -18.70 15.98 -12.25
C GLY A 559 -18.24 15.01 -11.17
N LEU A 560 -17.33 15.47 -10.34
CA LEU A 560 -16.88 14.76 -9.14
C LEU A 560 -17.06 15.68 -7.93
N GLU A 561 -17.55 15.13 -6.82
CA GLU A 561 -17.73 15.85 -5.56
C GLU A 561 -17.33 14.94 -4.39
N VAL A 562 -16.63 15.52 -3.43
CA VAL A 562 -16.24 14.86 -2.19
C VAL A 562 -17.31 15.11 -1.13
N PRO A 563 -17.85 14.06 -0.47
CA PRO A 563 -18.84 14.23 0.61
C PRO A 563 -18.21 14.93 1.83
N GLU A 564 -19.04 15.51 2.73
CA GLU A 564 -18.59 16.23 3.94
C GLU A 564 -17.65 15.42 4.84
N GLY A 565 -17.76 14.09 4.86
CA GLY A 565 -16.89 13.19 5.60
C GLY A 565 -15.50 12.93 4.97
N GLY A 566 -15.22 13.53 3.81
CA GLY A 566 -14.03 13.22 3.02
C GLY A 566 -14.24 12.05 2.06
N ALA A 567 -13.23 11.72 1.27
CA ALA A 567 -13.25 10.59 0.36
C ALA A 567 -11.90 9.88 0.31
N GLY A 568 -11.94 8.56 0.10
CA GLY A 568 -10.79 7.70 -0.07
C GLY A 568 -10.87 6.85 -1.34
N LEU A 569 -9.94 5.94 -1.50
CA LEU A 569 -9.84 5.08 -2.69
C LEU A 569 -11.08 4.18 -2.87
N ALA A 570 -11.71 3.74 -1.78
CA ALA A 570 -12.88 2.88 -1.83
C ALA A 570 -14.08 3.53 -2.55
N ASN A 571 -14.18 4.86 -2.55
CA ASN A 571 -15.24 5.60 -3.25
C ASN A 571 -15.16 5.47 -4.78
N ILE A 572 -13.96 5.17 -5.32
CA ILE A 572 -13.74 5.03 -6.77
C ILE A 572 -14.55 3.87 -7.34
N THR A 573 -14.68 2.80 -6.61
CA THR A 573 -15.39 1.58 -7.03
C THR A 573 -16.86 1.84 -7.36
N ALA A 574 -17.57 2.52 -6.45
CA ALA A 574 -18.95 2.93 -6.67
C ALA A 574 -19.07 3.94 -7.84
N THR A 575 -18.04 4.80 -7.99
CA THR A 575 -17.96 5.76 -9.09
C THR A 575 -17.81 5.03 -10.44
N CYS A 576 -16.96 4.00 -10.52
CA CYS A 576 -16.82 3.14 -11.70
C CYS A 576 -18.15 2.42 -12.07
N LEU A 577 -18.82 1.83 -11.07
CA LEU A 577 -20.12 1.19 -11.28
C LEU A 577 -21.15 2.17 -11.80
N ASN A 578 -21.21 3.39 -11.25
CA ASN A 578 -22.12 4.41 -11.73
C ASN A 578 -21.82 4.85 -13.17
N LEU A 579 -20.54 4.96 -13.57
CA LEU A 579 -20.15 5.24 -14.96
C LEU A 579 -20.55 4.11 -15.91
N LEU A 580 -20.58 2.86 -15.45
CA LEU A 580 -21.13 1.73 -16.18
C LEU A 580 -22.67 1.76 -16.29
N GLY A 581 -23.35 2.71 -15.65
CA GLY A 581 -24.80 2.80 -15.57
C GLY A 581 -25.42 1.84 -14.55
N LEU A 582 -24.63 1.36 -13.59
CA LEU A 582 -25.02 0.40 -12.57
C LEU A 582 -25.05 1.08 -11.19
N ARG A 583 -26.05 0.75 -10.37
CA ARG A 583 -26.10 1.16 -8.97
C ARG A 583 -25.09 0.35 -8.18
N ALA A 584 -24.25 1.04 -7.40
CA ALA A 584 -23.35 0.36 -6.47
C ALA A 584 -24.13 -0.38 -5.37
N PRO A 585 -23.58 -1.47 -4.82
CA PRO A 585 -24.12 -2.14 -3.62
C PRO A 585 -24.24 -1.17 -2.45
N ASP A 586 -25.24 -1.38 -1.58
CA ASP A 586 -25.55 -0.44 -0.48
C ASP A 586 -24.47 -0.40 0.62
N ASP A 587 -23.58 -1.40 0.67
CA ASP A 587 -22.46 -1.49 1.60
C ASP A 587 -21.12 -0.94 1.04
N TYR A 588 -21.13 -0.43 -0.19
CA TYR A 588 -19.97 0.25 -0.77
C TYR A 588 -19.90 1.70 -0.29
N GLU A 589 -18.68 2.24 -0.22
CA GLU A 589 -18.49 3.67 -0.02
C GLU A 589 -19.21 4.47 -1.11
N PRO A 590 -19.74 5.66 -0.80
CA PRO A 590 -20.54 6.44 -1.75
C PRO A 590 -19.77 6.78 -3.03
N SER A 591 -20.47 6.75 -4.16
CA SER A 591 -19.95 7.27 -5.43
C SER A 591 -19.69 8.76 -5.36
N LEU A 592 -18.59 9.22 -5.96
CA LEU A 592 -18.23 10.64 -6.08
C LEU A 592 -18.82 11.28 -7.34
N LEU A 593 -19.52 10.51 -8.19
CA LEU A 593 -20.07 10.98 -9.45
C LEU A 593 -21.27 11.90 -9.20
N THR A 594 -21.17 13.16 -9.63
CA THR A 594 -22.28 14.10 -9.67
C THR A 594 -22.89 14.18 -11.05
N ARG A 595 -24.17 14.54 -11.11
CA ARG A 595 -24.96 14.60 -12.33
C ARG A 595 -25.85 15.83 -12.28
N SER A 596 -25.55 16.81 -13.11
CA SER A 596 -26.36 18.02 -13.20
C SER A 596 -27.14 18.05 -14.53
N PRO A 597 -28.46 18.32 -14.53
CA PRO A 597 -29.17 18.66 -15.75
C PRO A 597 -28.60 19.96 -16.31
N ARG A 598 -28.27 20.02 -17.57
CA ARG A 598 -27.81 21.26 -18.21
C ARG A 598 -28.89 22.33 -18.08
N GLY A 599 -28.67 23.40 -17.34
CA GLY A 599 -29.58 24.54 -17.21
C GLY A 599 -29.73 25.17 -15.82
N SER A 600 -29.23 24.57 -14.77
CA SER A 600 -29.20 25.23 -13.44
C SER A 600 -27.80 25.85 -13.20
N VAL A 601 -27.57 27.00 -13.83
CA VAL A 601 -26.55 27.93 -13.34
C VAL A 601 -27.20 28.64 -12.18
N ASP A 602 -27.01 28.20 -10.95
CA ASP A 602 -27.24 29.01 -9.78
C ASP A 602 -26.19 30.13 -9.80
N ALA A 603 -26.64 31.29 -10.28
CA ALA A 603 -25.95 32.53 -10.07
C ALA A 603 -25.97 32.82 -8.54
N LYS A 604 -24.95 32.32 -7.82
CA LYS A 604 -24.64 32.89 -6.52
C LYS A 604 -23.88 34.18 -6.78
N ASP A 605 -24.65 35.28 -6.65
CA ASP A 605 -24.17 36.64 -6.63
C ASP A 605 -22.95 36.81 -5.72
N GLY A 606 -21.88 37.32 -6.32
CA GLY A 606 -20.72 37.81 -5.60
C GLY A 606 -21.08 39.01 -4.73
N GLY A 607 -21.30 38.78 -3.45
CA GLY A 607 -21.27 39.82 -2.42
C GLY A 607 -19.85 40.02 -1.94
N LEU A 608 -19.18 41.08 -2.40
CA LEU A 608 -18.01 41.69 -1.78
C LEU A 608 -18.37 42.15 -0.36
N ALA A 609 -17.68 41.63 0.66
CA ALA A 609 -17.29 42.33 1.87
C ALA A 609 -16.10 41.63 2.50
#